data_16cbffddf3291e6f2035369ef5a93073
#
_entry.id   16cbffddf3291e6f2035369ef5a93073
#
_cell.length_a   1.000
_cell.length_b   1.000
_cell.length_c   1.000
_cell.angle_alpha   90.00
_cell.angle_beta   90.00
_cell.angle_gamma   90.00
#
_symmetry.space_group_name_H-M   'P 1'
#
loop_
_entity.id
_entity.type
_entity.pdbx_description
1 polymer ?
#
loop_
_entity_poly.entity_id
_entity_poly.type
_entity_poly.pdbx_seq_one_letter_code
_entity_poly.pdbx_strand_id
1 'polypeptide(L)'
;MTGETLLSVIIPVYNSAAYLPQCVDSILAAGIGGLEVLLIDDGSTDNGPAVCREYAARHSCVRYCRQENSGPSAARNRGLELAAGQYIAFFDSDDWVLPSAFADVVSRLESCGADIWASDFHRVADNGTVLDRVYQIEESAEPLPGSYKTQFLSAPDCVWNVWRYIFRREYLDTEPLRFLEGYSCGEDLEFIVRALMGTENIAFSHEPYYCYRVNYGNTLTRRYSAERVRQLMTMLLTARRGLDGSAQARLLRQKLAREYILNLSLYAECPQDERNAAYAQLRSASELAEDSAGVYKAAATAVKVTGIRVSAWLLLGMKRVKRRVRRHRQLYGNTAGHRV
;
A
#
# COMPACT_ATOMS: atom_id res chain seq x y z
N MET A 1 -29.36 4.08 21.47
CA MET A 1 -28.40 2.97 21.55
C MET A 1 -27.12 3.48 20.90
N THR A 2 -26.14 3.86 21.67
CA THR A 2 -24.78 4.13 21.17
C THR A 2 -24.17 2.77 20.89
N GLY A 3 -24.42 2.23 19.68
CA GLY A 3 -23.78 1.00 19.24
C GLY A 3 -22.27 1.24 19.22
N GLU A 4 -21.52 0.23 19.60
CA GLU A 4 -20.06 0.26 19.49
C GLU A 4 -19.66 0.54 18.04
N THR A 5 -18.64 1.37 17.84
CA THR A 5 -18.10 1.63 16.49
C THR A 5 -17.40 0.37 16.01
N LEU A 6 -17.87 -0.21 14.90
CA LEU A 6 -17.30 -1.43 14.34
C LEU A 6 -16.00 -1.13 13.57
N LEU A 7 -16.06 -0.16 12.66
CA LEU A 7 -14.96 0.12 11.73
C LEU A 7 -14.64 1.62 11.71
N SER A 8 -13.38 1.97 11.93
CA SER A 8 -12.84 3.30 11.64
C SER A 8 -12.04 3.26 10.34
N VAL A 9 -12.45 4.06 9.36
CA VAL A 9 -11.70 4.29 8.11
C VAL A 9 -10.92 5.58 8.25
N ILE A 10 -9.60 5.50 8.29
CA ILE A 10 -8.67 6.63 8.41
C ILE A 10 -8.23 7.07 7.02
N ILE A 11 -8.46 8.32 6.68
CA ILE A 11 -8.15 8.89 5.36
C ILE A 11 -7.23 10.11 5.54
N PRO A 12 -5.92 9.98 5.29
CA PRO A 12 -5.04 11.13 5.16
C PRO A 12 -5.44 11.99 3.96
N VAL A 13 -5.60 13.28 4.16
CA VAL A 13 -6.02 14.24 3.13
C VAL A 13 -4.92 15.29 2.95
N TYR A 14 -4.33 15.37 1.75
CA TYR A 14 -3.41 16.43 1.39
C TYR A 14 -3.57 16.82 -0.08
N ASN A 15 -4.12 18.00 -0.34
CA ASN A 15 -4.33 18.54 -1.68
C ASN A 15 -5.06 17.56 -2.63
N SER A 16 -6.12 16.93 -2.13
CA SER A 16 -6.91 15.91 -2.84
C SER A 16 -8.39 16.27 -3.00
N ALA A 17 -8.74 17.57 -2.93
CA ALA A 17 -10.12 18.03 -3.02
C ALA A 17 -10.91 17.49 -4.23
N ALA A 18 -10.24 17.25 -5.36
CA ALA A 18 -10.88 16.74 -6.58
C ALA A 18 -11.31 15.26 -6.48
N TYR A 19 -10.68 14.47 -5.63
CA TYR A 19 -10.89 13.02 -5.51
C TYR A 19 -11.67 12.64 -4.27
N LEU A 20 -11.50 13.42 -3.19
CA LEU A 20 -12.06 13.15 -1.87
C LEU A 20 -13.58 12.86 -1.88
N PRO A 21 -14.43 13.56 -2.67
CA PRO A 21 -15.85 13.23 -2.72
C PRO A 21 -16.12 11.80 -3.17
N GLN A 22 -15.48 11.31 -4.23
CA GLN A 22 -15.65 9.94 -4.69
C GLN A 22 -15.21 8.92 -3.65
N CYS A 23 -14.10 9.18 -2.95
CA CYS A 23 -13.60 8.35 -1.88
C CYS A 23 -14.64 8.22 -0.77
N VAL A 24 -15.08 9.34 -0.19
CA VAL A 24 -15.99 9.35 0.96
C VAL A 24 -17.38 8.82 0.58
N ASP A 25 -17.92 9.25 -0.57
CA ASP A 25 -19.24 8.81 -1.02
C ASP A 25 -19.30 7.29 -1.22
N SER A 26 -18.25 6.68 -1.76
CA SER A 26 -18.18 5.24 -1.98
C SER A 26 -18.19 4.45 -0.66
N ILE A 27 -17.52 4.97 0.38
CA ILE A 27 -17.48 4.36 1.71
C ILE A 27 -18.86 4.49 2.39
N LEU A 28 -19.47 5.66 2.33
CA LEU A 28 -20.79 5.91 2.91
C LEU A 28 -21.88 5.09 2.22
N ALA A 29 -21.79 4.90 0.90
CA ALA A 29 -22.72 4.09 0.11
C ALA A 29 -22.71 2.59 0.49
N ALA A 30 -21.67 2.12 1.18
CA ALA A 30 -21.63 0.75 1.69
C ALA A 30 -22.66 0.47 2.81
N GLY A 31 -23.20 1.52 3.45
CA GLY A 31 -24.27 1.38 4.45
C GLY A 31 -23.88 0.59 5.69
N ILE A 32 -22.59 0.59 6.06
CA ILE A 32 -22.04 -0.18 7.18
C ILE A 32 -22.56 0.39 8.51
N GLY A 33 -23.18 -0.45 9.32
CA GLY A 33 -23.55 -0.12 10.70
C GLY A 33 -22.28 0.03 11.57
N GLY A 34 -22.24 1.08 12.45
CA GLY A 34 -21.07 1.33 13.28
C GLY A 34 -19.84 1.83 12.52
N LEU A 35 -20.02 2.45 11.35
CA LEU A 35 -18.95 3.08 10.59
C LEU A 35 -18.53 4.41 11.21
N GLU A 36 -17.22 4.65 11.27
CA GLU A 36 -16.59 5.94 11.52
C GLU A 36 -15.62 6.25 10.37
N VAL A 37 -15.67 7.47 9.82
CA VAL A 37 -14.73 7.95 8.81
C VAL A 37 -13.95 9.13 9.38
N LEU A 38 -12.63 9.00 9.46
CA LEU A 38 -11.72 10.00 9.99
C LEU A 38 -10.97 10.69 8.85
N LEU A 39 -11.36 11.91 8.51
CA LEU A 39 -10.67 12.75 7.53
C LEU A 39 -9.56 13.54 8.24
N ILE A 40 -8.31 13.14 8.04
CA ILE A 40 -7.14 13.77 8.67
C ILE A 40 -6.46 14.66 7.65
N ASP A 41 -6.75 15.95 7.69
CA ASP A 41 -6.19 16.97 6.78
C ASP A 41 -4.78 17.35 7.25
N ASP A 42 -3.79 16.94 6.49
CA ASP A 42 -2.36 17.17 6.73
C ASP A 42 -1.90 18.51 6.15
N GLY A 43 -2.63 19.59 6.46
CA GLY A 43 -2.25 20.95 6.08
C GLY A 43 -2.52 21.28 4.61
N SER A 44 -3.61 20.76 4.02
CA SER A 44 -3.98 21.06 2.63
C SER A 44 -4.10 22.55 2.37
N THR A 45 -3.69 22.95 1.16
CA THR A 45 -3.73 24.33 0.63
C THR A 45 -4.75 24.51 -0.49
N ASP A 46 -5.35 23.43 -0.95
CA ASP A 46 -6.47 23.42 -1.90
C ASP A 46 -7.83 23.56 -1.18
N ASN A 47 -8.93 23.24 -1.86
CA ASN A 47 -10.28 23.26 -1.27
C ASN A 47 -10.60 22.04 -0.38
N GLY A 48 -9.66 21.12 -0.16
CA GLY A 48 -9.83 19.90 0.66
C GLY A 48 -10.43 20.15 2.04
N PRO A 49 -9.92 21.15 2.81
CA PRO A 49 -10.47 21.46 4.13
C PRO A 49 -11.95 21.87 4.11
N ALA A 50 -12.42 22.53 3.05
CA ALA A 50 -13.83 22.90 2.93
C ALA A 50 -14.69 21.66 2.65
N VAL A 51 -14.25 20.79 1.75
CA VAL A 51 -14.89 19.50 1.46
C VAL A 51 -14.97 18.64 2.72
N CYS A 52 -13.89 18.49 3.47
CA CYS A 52 -13.88 17.72 4.73
C CYS A 52 -14.91 18.24 5.74
N ARG A 53 -14.99 19.57 5.92
CA ARG A 53 -15.99 20.18 6.84
C ARG A 53 -17.42 19.93 6.36
N GLU A 54 -17.67 19.99 5.07
CA GLU A 54 -18.99 19.71 4.50
C GLU A 54 -19.43 18.28 4.80
N TYR A 55 -18.57 17.27 4.56
CA TYR A 55 -18.88 15.87 4.90
C TYR A 55 -19.12 15.68 6.39
N ALA A 56 -18.27 16.22 7.26
CA ALA A 56 -18.43 16.15 8.69
C ALA A 56 -19.71 16.82 9.22
N ALA A 57 -20.17 17.89 8.56
CA ALA A 57 -21.44 18.56 8.89
C ALA A 57 -22.67 17.77 8.44
N ARG A 58 -22.57 17.00 7.35
CA ARG A 58 -23.70 16.26 6.75
C ARG A 58 -23.85 14.84 7.27
N HIS A 59 -22.78 14.22 7.76
CA HIS A 59 -22.76 12.82 8.17
C HIS A 59 -22.16 12.66 9.55
N SER A 60 -22.98 12.24 10.51
CA SER A 60 -22.58 12.08 11.93
C SER A 60 -21.47 11.04 12.15
N CYS A 61 -21.29 10.09 11.20
CA CYS A 61 -20.22 9.12 11.21
C CYS A 61 -18.89 9.67 10.63
N VAL A 62 -18.87 10.87 10.06
CA VAL A 62 -17.66 11.50 9.50
C VAL A 62 -17.11 12.53 10.48
N ARG A 63 -15.83 12.41 10.80
CA ARG A 63 -15.11 13.35 11.67
C ARG A 63 -13.95 13.98 10.88
N TYR A 64 -13.73 15.26 11.08
CA TYR A 64 -12.66 16.04 10.47
C TYR A 64 -11.68 16.52 11.52
N CYS A 65 -10.41 16.28 11.26
CA CYS A 65 -9.30 16.79 12.06
C CYS A 65 -8.24 17.39 11.13
N ARG A 66 -7.70 18.56 11.47
CA ARG A 66 -6.62 19.20 10.74
C ARG A 66 -5.37 19.27 11.58
N GLN A 67 -4.22 19.05 10.93
CA GLN A 67 -2.89 19.22 11.52
C GLN A 67 -2.00 20.06 10.60
N GLU A 68 -0.84 20.49 11.10
CA GLU A 68 0.24 21.02 10.26
C GLU A 68 0.83 19.89 9.43
N ASN A 69 1.23 20.20 8.17
CA ASN A 69 1.77 19.20 7.27
C ASN A 69 2.98 18.47 7.88
N SER A 70 2.78 17.21 8.20
CA SER A 70 3.75 16.32 8.84
C SER A 70 3.91 14.99 8.09
N GLY A 71 3.24 14.86 6.95
CA GLY A 71 3.29 13.70 6.07
C GLY A 71 2.26 12.62 6.38
N PRO A 72 2.11 11.64 5.45
CA PRO A 72 1.05 10.63 5.52
C PRO A 72 1.16 9.73 6.76
N SER A 73 2.37 9.43 7.23
CA SER A 73 2.61 8.66 8.45
C SER A 73 2.03 9.34 9.69
N ALA A 74 2.30 10.64 9.87
CA ALA A 74 1.78 11.41 10.99
C ALA A 74 0.25 11.52 10.93
N ALA A 75 -0.32 11.73 9.74
CA ALA A 75 -1.76 11.76 9.55
C ALA A 75 -2.43 10.42 9.87
N ARG A 76 -1.86 9.29 9.43
CA ARG A 76 -2.36 7.95 9.79
C ARG A 76 -2.24 7.68 11.29
N ASN A 77 -1.13 8.05 11.93
CA ASN A 77 -0.96 7.93 13.38
C ASN A 77 -2.00 8.78 14.14
N ARG A 78 -2.22 10.03 13.70
CA ARG A 78 -3.26 10.88 14.28
C ARG A 78 -4.65 10.27 14.15
N GLY A 79 -4.93 9.64 13.00
CA GLY A 79 -6.16 8.87 12.81
C GLY A 79 -6.29 7.71 13.80
N LEU A 80 -5.21 6.95 14.04
CA LEU A 80 -5.19 5.87 15.03
C LEU A 80 -5.49 6.34 16.46
N GLU A 81 -4.98 7.51 16.87
CA GLU A 81 -5.27 8.10 18.17
C GLU A 81 -6.76 8.46 18.34
N LEU A 82 -7.41 8.85 17.25
CA LEU A 82 -8.80 9.32 17.26
C LEU A 82 -9.82 8.20 16.99
N ALA A 83 -9.40 7.08 16.45
CA ALA A 83 -10.25 5.98 16.03
C ALA A 83 -10.94 5.31 17.24
N ALA A 84 -12.24 5.06 17.10
CA ALA A 84 -13.06 4.38 18.09
C ALA A 84 -13.47 2.96 17.67
N GLY A 85 -13.27 2.59 16.39
CA GLY A 85 -13.70 1.31 15.83
C GLY A 85 -12.94 0.11 16.38
N GLN A 86 -13.62 -1.03 16.45
CA GLN A 86 -12.99 -2.32 16.77
C GLN A 86 -11.99 -2.74 15.68
N TYR A 87 -12.24 -2.32 14.45
CA TYR A 87 -11.38 -2.53 13.29
C TYR A 87 -10.93 -1.20 12.70
N ILE A 88 -9.74 -1.18 12.10
CA ILE A 88 -9.11 -0.01 11.49
C ILE A 88 -8.77 -0.32 10.03
N ALA A 89 -9.19 0.55 9.13
CA ALA A 89 -8.75 0.57 7.73
C ALA A 89 -8.09 1.91 7.41
N PHE A 90 -7.05 1.89 6.56
CA PHE A 90 -6.41 3.10 6.04
C PHE A 90 -6.72 3.19 4.55
N PHE A 91 -7.32 4.28 4.09
CA PHE A 91 -7.59 4.49 2.67
C PHE A 91 -6.92 5.77 2.18
N ASP A 92 -6.47 5.75 0.93
CA ASP A 92 -5.93 6.94 0.29
C ASP A 92 -7.08 7.80 -0.27
N SER A 93 -6.96 9.11 -0.14
CA SER A 93 -8.03 10.06 -0.48
C SER A 93 -8.33 10.21 -1.97
N ASP A 94 -7.48 9.64 -2.84
CA ASP A 94 -7.64 9.62 -4.29
C ASP A 94 -8.18 8.30 -4.84
N ASP A 95 -8.46 7.32 -3.96
CA ASP A 95 -9.01 6.00 -4.28
C ASP A 95 -10.49 5.90 -3.87
N TRP A 96 -11.13 4.76 -4.14
CA TRP A 96 -12.51 4.49 -3.72
C TRP A 96 -12.76 3.00 -3.49
N VAL A 97 -13.91 2.66 -2.92
CA VAL A 97 -14.32 1.26 -2.72
C VAL A 97 -15.52 0.89 -3.60
N LEU A 98 -15.70 -0.41 -3.84
CA LEU A 98 -16.95 -0.97 -4.37
C LEU A 98 -17.89 -1.20 -3.17
N PRO A 99 -18.99 -0.42 -3.03
CA PRO A 99 -19.76 -0.37 -1.79
C PRO A 99 -20.27 -1.73 -1.29
N SER A 100 -20.87 -2.54 -2.16
CA SER A 100 -21.41 -3.87 -1.79
C SER A 100 -20.30 -4.84 -1.39
N ALA A 101 -19.20 -4.90 -2.15
CA ALA A 101 -18.06 -5.75 -1.83
C ALA A 101 -17.40 -5.35 -0.51
N PHE A 102 -17.31 -4.04 -0.24
CA PHE A 102 -16.78 -3.54 1.03
C PHE A 102 -17.69 -3.89 2.21
N ALA A 103 -19.01 -3.74 2.07
CA ALA A 103 -19.97 -4.14 3.08
C ALA A 103 -19.89 -5.64 3.37
N ASP A 104 -19.76 -6.48 2.33
CA ASP A 104 -19.62 -7.93 2.48
C ASP A 104 -18.36 -8.32 3.25
N VAL A 105 -17.21 -7.67 2.96
CA VAL A 105 -15.97 -7.90 3.69
C VAL A 105 -16.13 -7.49 5.15
N VAL A 106 -16.69 -6.30 5.42
CA VAL A 106 -16.85 -5.79 6.79
C VAL A 106 -17.79 -6.68 7.61
N SER A 107 -18.87 -7.24 7.01
CA SER A 107 -19.80 -8.14 7.69
C SER A 107 -19.15 -9.44 8.22
N ARG A 108 -17.99 -9.80 7.68
CA ARG A 108 -17.26 -11.03 8.07
C ARG A 108 -16.19 -10.78 9.12
N LEU A 109 -15.81 -9.51 9.40
CA LEU A 109 -14.70 -9.20 10.31
C LEU A 109 -14.92 -9.79 11.70
N GLU A 110 -16.09 -9.57 12.31
CA GLU A 110 -16.38 -10.04 13.67
C GLU A 110 -16.40 -11.55 13.77
N SER A 111 -17.01 -12.22 12.80
CA SER A 111 -17.12 -13.69 12.80
C SER A 111 -15.77 -14.38 12.52
N CYS A 112 -14.89 -13.73 11.76
CA CYS A 112 -13.57 -14.23 11.45
C CYS A 112 -12.60 -14.08 12.62
N GLY A 113 -12.68 -12.97 13.40
CA GLY A 113 -11.81 -12.69 14.54
C GLY A 113 -10.33 -12.54 14.19
N ALA A 114 -9.99 -12.30 12.92
CA ALA A 114 -8.62 -12.13 12.49
C ALA A 114 -8.01 -10.82 13.01
N ASP A 115 -6.71 -10.84 13.30
CA ASP A 115 -5.95 -9.64 13.65
C ASP A 115 -5.71 -8.76 12.43
N ILE A 116 -5.49 -9.39 11.28
CA ILE A 116 -5.27 -8.74 9.99
C ILE A 116 -6.17 -9.41 8.94
N TRP A 117 -6.95 -8.61 8.26
CA TRP A 117 -7.68 -9.00 7.07
C TRP A 117 -7.01 -8.39 5.84
N ALA A 118 -6.67 -9.21 4.85
CA ALA A 118 -6.12 -8.77 3.57
C ALA A 118 -7.06 -9.13 2.43
N SER A 119 -7.07 -8.36 1.34
CA SER A 119 -7.88 -8.64 0.16
C SER A 119 -7.17 -8.35 -1.15
N ASP A 120 -7.71 -8.92 -2.23
CA ASP A 120 -7.40 -8.50 -3.59
C ASP A 120 -7.95 -7.08 -3.82
N PHE A 121 -7.54 -6.44 -4.93
CA PHE A 121 -7.98 -5.11 -5.29
C PHE A 121 -7.99 -4.91 -6.81
N HIS A 122 -8.73 -3.89 -7.25
CA HIS A 122 -8.70 -3.43 -8.63
C HIS A 122 -7.72 -2.29 -8.84
N ARG A 123 -6.99 -2.33 -9.95
CA ARG A 123 -6.33 -1.16 -10.49
C ARG A 123 -7.24 -0.52 -11.52
N VAL A 124 -7.47 0.77 -11.36
CA VAL A 124 -8.48 1.50 -12.15
C VAL A 124 -7.89 2.75 -12.77
N ALA A 125 -8.37 3.11 -13.95
CA ALA A 125 -8.01 4.37 -14.60
C ALA A 125 -8.85 5.53 -14.01
N ASP A 126 -8.47 6.78 -14.31
CA ASP A 126 -9.18 8.00 -13.83
C ASP A 126 -10.66 8.02 -14.21
N ASN A 127 -11.03 7.41 -15.32
CA ASN A 127 -12.42 7.31 -15.80
C ASN A 127 -13.20 6.14 -15.18
N GLY A 128 -12.63 5.45 -14.18
CA GLY A 128 -13.25 4.32 -13.51
C GLY A 128 -13.10 2.96 -14.23
N THR A 129 -12.46 2.92 -15.42
CA THR A 129 -12.25 1.65 -16.13
C THR A 129 -11.30 0.75 -15.34
N VAL A 130 -11.73 -0.48 -15.03
CA VAL A 130 -10.88 -1.49 -14.41
C VAL A 130 -9.79 -1.90 -15.39
N LEU A 131 -8.53 -1.70 -15.00
CA LEU A 131 -7.35 -2.05 -15.79
C LEU A 131 -6.94 -3.50 -15.57
N ASP A 132 -6.91 -3.91 -14.33
CA ASP A 132 -6.68 -5.29 -13.91
C ASP A 132 -7.14 -5.51 -12.45
N ARG A 133 -7.29 -6.79 -12.07
CA ARG A 133 -7.44 -7.24 -10.70
C ARG A 133 -6.08 -7.77 -10.24
N VAL A 134 -5.65 -7.34 -9.08
CA VAL A 134 -4.40 -7.81 -8.48
C VAL A 134 -4.71 -8.92 -7.48
N TYR A 135 -4.33 -10.13 -7.86
CA TYR A 135 -4.43 -11.32 -7.03
C TYR A 135 -3.20 -11.46 -6.15
N GLN A 136 -3.41 -11.78 -4.88
CA GLN A 136 -2.31 -12.04 -3.96
C GLN A 136 -2.03 -13.53 -3.79
N ILE A 137 -3.08 -14.32 -3.75
CA ILE A 137 -3.05 -15.79 -3.64
C ILE A 137 -3.81 -16.34 -4.83
N GLU A 138 -3.42 -17.49 -5.37
CA GLU A 138 -4.16 -18.13 -6.44
C GLU A 138 -5.58 -18.52 -5.97
N GLU A 139 -6.58 -18.21 -6.77
CA GLU A 139 -8.02 -18.38 -6.45
C GLU A 139 -8.40 -19.86 -6.18
N SER A 140 -7.60 -20.81 -6.65
CA SER A 140 -7.78 -22.25 -6.41
C SER A 140 -7.30 -22.74 -5.05
N ALA A 141 -6.58 -21.91 -4.30
CA ALA A 141 -6.05 -22.30 -3.00
C ALA A 141 -7.10 -22.10 -1.92
N GLU A 142 -7.85 -23.15 -1.56
CA GLU A 142 -8.64 -23.16 -0.31
C GLU A 142 -7.66 -22.99 0.86
N PRO A 143 -7.83 -21.95 1.68
CA PRO A 143 -6.89 -21.69 2.74
C PRO A 143 -7.12 -22.59 3.94
N LEU A 144 -6.10 -23.33 4.30
CA LEU A 144 -6.09 -24.01 5.59
C LEU A 144 -5.86 -22.97 6.71
N PRO A 145 -6.61 -23.00 7.81
CA PRO A 145 -6.32 -22.16 8.97
C PRO A 145 -4.85 -22.25 9.38
N GLY A 146 -4.18 -21.10 9.55
CA GLY A 146 -2.74 -21.02 9.84
C GLY A 146 -1.81 -21.08 8.62
N SER A 147 -2.29 -21.38 7.42
CA SER A 147 -1.48 -21.41 6.20
C SER A 147 -1.49 -20.11 5.38
N TYR A 148 -2.44 -19.21 5.63
CA TYR A 148 -2.59 -17.96 4.88
C TYR A 148 -1.35 -17.09 4.89
N LYS A 149 -0.76 -16.88 6.05
CA LYS A 149 0.45 -16.05 6.18
C LYS A 149 1.58 -16.60 5.30
N THR A 150 1.83 -17.90 5.35
CA THR A 150 2.89 -18.53 4.54
C THR A 150 2.56 -18.45 3.04
N GLN A 151 1.33 -18.69 2.63
CA GLN A 151 0.91 -18.56 1.23
C GLN A 151 1.04 -17.11 0.77
N PHE A 152 0.55 -16.16 1.55
CA PHE A 152 0.66 -14.73 1.30
C PHE A 152 2.12 -14.29 1.16
N LEU A 153 3.00 -14.72 2.05
CA LEU A 153 4.42 -14.41 2.01
C LEU A 153 5.16 -15.11 0.86
N SER A 154 4.69 -16.26 0.41
CA SER A 154 5.26 -17.00 -0.72
C SER A 154 4.80 -16.48 -2.07
N ALA A 155 3.68 -15.74 -2.13
CA ALA A 155 3.16 -15.19 -3.37
C ALA A 155 4.19 -14.30 -4.08
N PRO A 156 4.27 -14.35 -5.43
CA PRO A 156 5.32 -13.65 -6.18
C PRO A 156 5.21 -12.12 -6.06
N ASP A 157 4.00 -11.60 -5.93
CA ASP A 157 3.72 -10.17 -5.85
C ASP A 157 3.20 -9.81 -4.46
N CYS A 158 4.11 -9.44 -3.55
CA CYS A 158 3.72 -8.83 -2.28
C CYS A 158 3.47 -7.34 -2.50
N VAL A 159 2.26 -6.89 -2.23
CA VAL A 159 1.90 -5.48 -2.28
C VAL A 159 1.95 -4.93 -0.87
N TRP A 160 2.77 -3.90 -0.67
CA TRP A 160 3.03 -3.31 0.64
C TRP A 160 2.04 -2.20 1.03
N ASN A 161 1.05 -1.94 0.19
CA ASN A 161 0.10 -0.86 0.41
C ASN A 161 -0.81 -1.13 1.60
N VAL A 162 -0.84 -0.22 2.56
CA VAL A 162 -1.60 -0.36 3.80
C VAL A 162 -3.12 -0.41 3.56
N TRP A 163 -3.62 0.25 2.54
CA TRP A 163 -5.05 0.34 2.21
C TRP A 163 -5.71 -0.99 1.81
N ARG A 164 -4.95 -2.04 1.54
CA ARG A 164 -5.52 -3.37 1.28
C ARG A 164 -5.81 -4.19 2.53
N TYR A 165 -5.50 -3.64 3.71
CA TYR A 165 -5.62 -4.34 4.97
C TYR A 165 -6.65 -3.67 5.88
N ILE A 166 -7.36 -4.51 6.65
CA ILE A 166 -8.15 -4.08 7.78
C ILE A 166 -7.54 -4.75 9.02
N PHE A 167 -7.31 -4.00 10.07
CA PHE A 167 -6.63 -4.44 11.29
C PHE A 167 -7.60 -4.46 12.45
N ARG A 168 -7.53 -5.46 13.32
CA ARG A 168 -8.19 -5.41 14.62
C ARG A 168 -7.47 -4.39 15.49
N ARG A 169 -8.20 -3.43 16.07
CA ARG A 169 -7.59 -2.34 16.86
C ARG A 169 -6.82 -2.87 18.06
N GLU A 170 -7.38 -3.84 18.80
CA GLU A 170 -6.72 -4.48 19.93
C GLU A 170 -5.31 -5.00 19.56
N TYR A 171 -5.16 -5.57 18.36
CA TYR A 171 -3.87 -6.01 17.85
C TYR A 171 -2.90 -4.84 17.64
N LEU A 172 -3.36 -3.74 17.02
CA LEU A 172 -2.54 -2.54 16.82
C LEU A 172 -2.11 -1.85 18.13
N ASP A 173 -2.88 -2.03 19.20
CA ASP A 173 -2.63 -1.43 20.50
C ASP A 173 -1.73 -2.31 21.38
N THR A 174 -1.85 -3.65 21.30
CA THR A 174 -1.03 -4.61 22.06
C THR A 174 0.42 -4.58 21.60
N GLU A 175 0.64 -4.59 20.31
CA GLU A 175 1.94 -4.32 19.68
C GLU A 175 1.88 -2.89 19.15
N PRO A 176 2.40 -1.87 19.83
CA PRO A 176 2.12 -0.46 19.48
C PRO A 176 2.61 -0.12 18.06
N LEU A 177 1.85 -0.64 17.09
CA LEU A 177 2.14 -0.46 15.68
C LEU A 177 1.75 0.96 15.27
N ARG A 178 2.75 1.77 14.96
CA ARG A 178 2.62 3.14 14.45
C ARG A 178 3.49 3.29 13.22
N PHE A 179 3.07 4.14 12.30
CA PHE A 179 3.90 4.51 11.15
C PHE A 179 5.12 5.30 11.62
N LEU A 180 6.26 5.09 10.98
CA LEU A 180 7.44 5.90 11.22
C LEU A 180 7.25 7.27 10.58
N GLU A 181 7.23 8.32 11.39
CA GLU A 181 7.00 9.69 10.94
C GLU A 181 8.25 10.27 10.24
N GLY A 182 8.03 11.30 9.41
CA GLY A 182 9.09 11.92 8.61
C GLY A 182 9.44 11.18 7.32
N TYR A 183 8.68 10.12 6.99
CA TYR A 183 8.83 9.37 5.75
C TYR A 183 7.53 9.41 4.93
N SER A 184 7.70 9.54 3.61
CA SER A 184 6.61 9.51 2.63
C SER A 184 6.89 8.50 1.50
N CYS A 185 7.84 7.59 1.73
CA CYS A 185 8.18 6.53 0.79
C CYS A 185 8.70 5.30 1.53
N GLY A 186 7.96 4.19 1.42
CA GLY A 186 8.29 2.92 2.05
C GLY A 186 7.77 2.78 3.48
N GLU A 187 7.06 3.77 4.00
CA GLU A 187 6.44 3.74 5.32
C GLU A 187 5.41 2.62 5.46
N ASP A 188 4.60 2.41 4.43
CA ASP A 188 3.63 1.33 4.36
C ASP A 188 4.32 -0.05 4.42
N LEU A 189 5.40 -0.22 3.65
CA LEU A 189 6.16 -1.47 3.63
C LEU A 189 6.71 -1.80 5.03
N GLU A 190 7.31 -0.84 5.70
CA GLU A 190 7.89 -1.03 7.03
C GLU A 190 6.80 -1.40 8.04
N PHE A 191 5.69 -0.65 8.03
CA PHE A 191 4.54 -0.93 8.89
C PHE A 191 3.96 -2.33 8.66
N ILE A 192 3.73 -2.71 7.40
CA ILE A 192 3.16 -4.01 7.02
C ILE A 192 4.10 -5.16 7.39
N VAL A 193 5.42 -5.01 7.24
CA VAL A 193 6.38 -6.04 7.67
C VAL A 193 6.26 -6.29 9.17
N ARG A 194 6.22 -5.24 10.01
CA ARG A 194 6.01 -5.40 11.46
C ARG A 194 4.65 -6.03 11.77
N ALA A 195 3.60 -5.55 11.13
CA ALA A 195 2.26 -6.08 11.33
C ALA A 195 2.17 -7.57 10.97
N LEU A 196 2.76 -8.00 9.85
CA LEU A 196 2.75 -9.40 9.44
C LEU A 196 3.62 -10.28 10.35
N MET A 197 4.65 -9.74 10.99
CA MET A 197 5.49 -10.52 11.92
C MET A 197 4.84 -10.71 13.29
N GLY A 198 4.01 -9.77 13.74
CA GLY A 198 3.43 -9.78 15.09
C GLY A 198 2.27 -10.75 15.28
N THR A 199 1.69 -11.35 14.24
CA THR A 199 0.57 -12.30 14.36
C THR A 199 0.61 -13.43 13.34
N GLU A 200 0.04 -14.57 13.70
CA GLU A 200 -0.29 -15.67 12.77
C GLU A 200 -1.78 -15.62 12.36
N ASN A 201 -2.59 -14.80 13.03
CA ASN A 201 -4.04 -14.73 12.84
C ASN A 201 -4.40 -13.77 11.70
N ILE A 202 -4.18 -14.21 10.45
CA ILE A 202 -4.41 -13.43 9.23
C ILE A 202 -5.50 -14.11 8.42
N ALA A 203 -6.53 -13.36 8.02
CA ALA A 203 -7.53 -13.77 7.05
C ALA A 203 -7.29 -13.11 5.69
N PHE A 204 -7.79 -13.75 4.65
CA PHE A 204 -7.68 -13.25 3.29
C PHE A 204 -9.02 -13.39 2.55
N SER A 205 -9.35 -12.42 1.70
CA SER A 205 -10.49 -12.46 0.81
C SER A 205 -10.07 -12.20 -0.63
N HIS A 206 -10.59 -13.02 -1.53
CA HIS A 206 -10.50 -12.75 -2.97
C HIS A 206 -11.46 -11.66 -3.44
N GLU A 207 -12.34 -11.16 -2.58
CA GLU A 207 -13.26 -10.09 -2.96
C GLU A 207 -12.55 -8.74 -3.06
N PRO A 208 -12.38 -8.18 -4.28
CA PRO A 208 -11.65 -6.94 -4.48
C PRO A 208 -12.57 -5.75 -4.21
N TYR A 209 -12.64 -5.31 -2.99
CA TYR A 209 -13.46 -4.14 -2.65
C TYR A 209 -12.78 -2.80 -2.92
N TYR A 210 -11.44 -2.75 -2.98
CA TYR A 210 -10.69 -1.51 -3.12
C TYR A 210 -10.31 -1.24 -4.58
N CYS A 211 -10.51 0.00 -5.03
CA CYS A 211 -10.20 0.50 -6.36
C CYS A 211 -9.03 1.49 -6.28
N TYR A 212 -7.82 0.99 -6.55
CA TYR A 212 -6.60 1.79 -6.60
C TYR A 212 -6.53 2.57 -7.91
N ARG A 213 -6.55 3.89 -7.83
CA ARG A 213 -6.47 4.79 -8.99
C ARG A 213 -5.06 4.86 -9.54
N VAL A 214 -4.89 4.42 -10.79
CA VAL A 214 -3.62 4.52 -11.51
C VAL A 214 -3.60 5.82 -12.31
N ASN A 215 -3.16 6.90 -11.67
CA ASN A 215 -2.95 8.18 -12.35
C ASN A 215 -1.71 8.12 -13.23
N TYR A 216 -1.86 8.33 -14.53
CA TYR A 216 -0.74 8.49 -15.46
C TYR A 216 -0.13 9.91 -15.42
N GLY A 217 -0.68 10.81 -14.61
CA GLY A 217 -0.27 12.21 -14.42
C GLY A 217 0.72 12.44 -13.25
N ASN A 218 0.47 13.48 -12.47
CA ASN A 218 1.36 13.97 -11.39
C ASN A 218 1.11 13.28 -10.04
N THR A 219 1.45 12.01 -9.87
CA THR A 219 1.44 11.38 -8.55
C THR A 219 2.76 11.63 -7.81
N LEU A 220 2.70 11.75 -6.48
CA LEU A 220 3.88 11.83 -5.60
C LEU A 220 4.88 10.69 -5.90
N THR A 221 4.37 9.53 -6.29
CA THR A 221 5.16 8.34 -6.63
C THR A 221 6.07 8.51 -7.85
N ARG A 222 5.95 9.58 -8.64
CA ARG A 222 6.73 9.81 -9.87
C ARG A 222 7.84 10.83 -9.77
N ARG A 223 7.96 11.54 -8.65
CA ARG A 223 9.11 12.42 -8.43
C ARG A 223 10.29 11.60 -7.96
N TYR A 224 11.14 11.21 -8.90
CA TYR A 224 12.38 10.50 -8.58
C TYR A 224 13.41 11.50 -8.07
N SER A 225 13.87 11.31 -6.83
CA SER A 225 14.89 12.15 -6.19
C SER A 225 15.80 11.27 -5.32
N ALA A 226 16.99 11.80 -5.00
CA ALA A 226 17.90 11.12 -4.09
C ALA A 226 17.28 10.95 -2.69
N GLU A 227 16.46 11.92 -2.26
CA GLU A 227 15.75 11.86 -0.97
C GLU A 227 14.75 10.70 -0.95
N ARG A 228 14.00 10.51 -2.03
CA ARG A 228 13.07 9.37 -2.14
C ARG A 228 13.82 8.03 -2.10
N VAL A 229 14.96 7.93 -2.79
CA VAL A 229 15.83 6.74 -2.72
C VAL A 229 16.30 6.52 -1.29
N ARG A 230 16.73 7.58 -0.59
CA ARG A 230 17.16 7.52 0.80
C ARG A 230 16.06 6.99 1.71
N GLN A 231 14.86 7.55 1.63
CA GLN A 231 13.72 7.12 2.44
C GLN A 231 13.40 5.64 2.21
N LEU A 232 13.25 5.22 0.96
CA LEU A 232 12.95 3.84 0.62
C LEU A 232 14.03 2.87 1.13
N MET A 233 15.32 3.18 0.93
CA MET A 233 16.41 2.33 1.41
C MET A 233 16.45 2.25 2.93
N THR A 234 16.17 3.37 3.62
CA THR A 234 16.06 3.39 5.08
C THR A 234 14.92 2.48 5.55
N MET A 235 13.73 2.56 4.94
CA MET A 235 12.59 1.74 5.31
C MET A 235 12.84 0.25 5.06
N LEU A 236 13.44 -0.12 3.92
CA LEU A 236 13.82 -1.50 3.63
C LEU A 236 14.81 -2.06 4.66
N LEU A 237 15.83 -1.28 5.03
CA LEU A 237 16.82 -1.69 6.04
C LEU A 237 16.19 -1.78 7.43
N THR A 238 15.32 -0.85 7.81
CA THR A 238 14.61 -0.87 9.09
C THR A 238 13.72 -2.09 9.20
N ALA A 239 12.90 -2.36 8.18
CA ALA A 239 12.08 -3.56 8.12
C ALA A 239 12.91 -4.85 8.21
N ARG A 240 14.05 -4.92 7.51
CA ARG A 240 14.94 -6.09 7.55
C ARG A 240 15.51 -6.35 8.95
N ARG A 241 15.91 -5.30 9.67
CA ARG A 241 16.50 -5.40 11.00
C ARG A 241 15.54 -5.96 12.05
N GLY A 242 14.25 -5.71 11.91
CA GLY A 242 13.21 -6.24 12.79
C GLY A 242 12.87 -7.71 12.57
N LEU A 243 13.48 -8.38 11.55
CA LEU A 243 13.16 -9.75 11.21
C LEU A 243 14.04 -10.75 11.97
N ASP A 244 13.40 -11.74 12.61
CA ASP A 244 14.04 -12.84 13.32
C ASP A 244 14.59 -13.95 12.40
N GLY A 245 14.95 -15.13 12.94
CA GLY A 245 15.44 -16.28 12.17
C GLY A 245 14.36 -17.19 11.58
N SER A 246 13.08 -16.87 11.73
CA SER A 246 11.96 -17.73 11.32
C SER A 246 11.88 -17.94 9.80
N ALA A 247 11.11 -18.94 9.39
CA ALA A 247 10.86 -19.22 7.98
C ALA A 247 10.09 -18.06 7.31
N GLN A 248 9.12 -17.47 8.01
CA GLN A 248 8.36 -16.31 7.53
C GLN A 248 9.27 -15.08 7.35
N ALA A 249 10.14 -14.81 8.33
CA ALA A 249 11.11 -13.71 8.23
C ALA A 249 12.06 -13.91 7.04
N ARG A 250 12.44 -15.15 6.71
CA ARG A 250 13.24 -15.45 5.52
C ARG A 250 12.50 -15.07 4.25
N LEU A 251 11.20 -15.40 4.14
CA LEU A 251 10.39 -15.02 2.98
C LEU A 251 10.28 -13.50 2.85
N LEU A 252 10.08 -12.79 3.98
CA LEU A 252 10.06 -11.32 3.99
C LEU A 252 11.39 -10.73 3.56
N ARG A 253 12.54 -11.25 4.05
CA ARG A 253 13.87 -10.81 3.58
C ARG A 253 14.03 -10.96 2.07
N GLN A 254 13.57 -12.07 1.50
CA GLN A 254 13.61 -12.29 0.05
C GLN A 254 12.76 -11.24 -0.71
N LYS A 255 11.60 -10.87 -0.15
CA LYS A 255 10.76 -9.82 -0.73
C LYS A 255 11.40 -8.43 -0.61
N LEU A 256 12.02 -8.11 0.51
CA LEU A 256 12.76 -6.85 0.68
C LEU A 256 13.96 -6.78 -0.28
N ALA A 257 14.67 -7.91 -0.47
CA ALA A 257 15.74 -8.01 -1.47
C ALA A 257 15.22 -7.79 -2.89
N ARG A 258 14.05 -8.34 -3.22
CA ARG A 258 13.37 -8.09 -4.50
C ARG A 258 13.06 -6.61 -4.68
N GLU A 259 12.48 -5.95 -3.68
CA GLU A 259 12.19 -4.51 -3.73
C GLU A 259 13.47 -3.70 -3.94
N TYR A 260 14.55 -4.03 -3.24
CA TYR A 260 15.85 -3.39 -3.45
C TYR A 260 16.29 -3.51 -4.92
N ILE A 261 16.33 -4.73 -5.48
CA ILE A 261 16.75 -4.98 -6.85
C ILE A 261 15.87 -4.22 -7.86
N LEU A 262 14.54 -4.28 -7.71
CA LEU A 262 13.61 -3.58 -8.61
C LEU A 262 13.76 -2.06 -8.58
N ASN A 263 14.16 -1.52 -7.42
CA ASN A 263 14.31 -0.08 -7.23
C ASN A 263 15.72 0.45 -7.53
N LEU A 264 16.68 -0.40 -7.91
CA LEU A 264 17.98 0.07 -8.43
C LEU A 264 17.84 1.01 -9.64
N SER A 265 16.81 0.82 -10.47
CA SER A 265 16.53 1.70 -11.61
C SER A 265 16.26 3.15 -11.20
N LEU A 266 15.91 3.43 -9.94
CA LEU A 266 15.70 4.79 -9.42
C LEU A 266 16.94 5.66 -9.61
N TYR A 267 18.14 5.08 -9.51
CA TYR A 267 19.38 5.80 -9.83
C TYR A 267 19.34 6.46 -11.22
N ALA A 268 18.90 5.70 -12.24
CA ALA A 268 18.86 6.19 -13.62
C ALA A 268 17.69 7.17 -13.88
N GLU A 269 16.67 7.13 -13.02
CA GLU A 269 15.46 7.96 -13.09
C GLU A 269 15.63 9.28 -12.31
N CYS A 270 16.60 9.37 -11.38
CA CYS A 270 16.91 10.62 -10.66
C CYS A 270 17.49 11.69 -11.59
N PRO A 271 17.29 13.00 -11.27
CA PRO A 271 18.00 14.10 -11.89
C PRO A 271 19.52 13.88 -11.88
N GLN A 272 20.22 14.41 -12.89
CA GLN A 272 21.64 14.10 -13.08
C GLN A 272 22.51 14.56 -11.91
N ASP A 273 22.21 15.70 -11.35
CA ASP A 273 22.87 16.31 -10.19
C ASP A 273 22.66 15.52 -8.89
N GLU A 274 21.53 14.80 -8.76
CA GLU A 274 21.19 13.99 -7.60
C GLU A 274 21.72 12.54 -7.68
N ARG A 275 22.17 12.06 -8.85
CA ARG A 275 22.56 10.65 -9.05
C ARG A 275 23.65 10.15 -8.14
N ASN A 276 24.63 10.99 -7.78
CA ASN A 276 25.68 10.56 -6.87
C ASN A 276 25.15 10.32 -5.45
N ALA A 277 24.22 11.16 -4.97
CA ALA A 277 23.54 10.95 -3.69
C ALA A 277 22.66 9.70 -3.72
N ALA A 278 21.86 9.51 -4.78
CA ALA A 278 21.07 8.30 -4.97
C ALA A 278 21.93 7.02 -5.01
N TYR A 279 23.09 7.06 -5.69
CA TYR A 279 24.03 5.95 -5.73
C TYR A 279 24.58 5.60 -4.35
N ALA A 280 24.94 6.61 -3.54
CA ALA A 280 25.44 6.39 -2.19
C ALA A 280 24.40 5.67 -1.32
N GLN A 281 23.11 6.05 -1.43
CA GLN A 281 22.02 5.41 -0.70
C GLN A 281 21.80 3.95 -1.14
N LEU A 282 21.76 3.69 -2.44
CA LEU A 282 21.63 2.33 -2.95
C LEU A 282 22.81 1.46 -2.55
N ARG A 283 24.02 2.01 -2.55
CA ARG A 283 25.23 1.29 -2.13
C ARG A 283 25.21 0.95 -0.64
N SER A 284 24.78 1.87 0.22
CA SER A 284 24.69 1.63 1.66
C SER A 284 23.68 0.53 2.03
N ALA A 285 22.67 0.31 1.17
CA ALA A 285 21.66 -0.72 1.34
C ALA A 285 21.96 -2.03 0.58
N SER A 286 23.17 -2.20 0.04
CA SER A 286 23.52 -3.34 -0.83
C SER A 286 23.44 -4.70 -0.11
N GLU A 287 23.53 -4.74 1.21
CA GLU A 287 23.33 -5.97 2.02
C GLU A 287 21.93 -6.58 1.81
N LEU A 288 20.92 -5.79 1.42
CA LEU A 288 19.59 -6.32 1.07
C LEU A 288 19.63 -7.34 -0.06
N ALA A 289 20.58 -7.22 -0.99
CA ALA A 289 20.72 -8.14 -2.12
C ALA A 289 21.17 -9.56 -1.68
N GLU A 290 21.71 -9.72 -0.50
CA GLU A 290 22.21 -11.01 0.01
C GLU A 290 21.08 -12.00 0.25
N ASP A 291 19.90 -11.50 0.59
CA ASP A 291 18.70 -12.31 0.84
C ASP A 291 17.95 -12.67 -0.46
N SER A 292 18.48 -12.36 -1.65
CA SER A 292 17.83 -12.61 -2.94
C SER A 292 17.66 -14.10 -3.24
N ALA A 293 16.50 -14.47 -3.80
CA ALA A 293 16.16 -15.83 -4.17
C ALA A 293 15.66 -15.90 -5.62
N GLY A 294 15.58 -17.09 -6.20
CA GLY A 294 15.06 -17.33 -7.54
C GLY A 294 15.74 -16.46 -8.59
N VAL A 295 14.96 -15.88 -9.49
CA VAL A 295 15.46 -15.00 -10.57
C VAL A 295 16.16 -13.75 -10.04
N TYR A 296 15.81 -13.29 -8.85
CA TYR A 296 16.44 -12.12 -8.22
C TYR A 296 17.85 -12.42 -7.69
N LYS A 297 18.18 -13.68 -7.41
CA LYS A 297 19.54 -14.09 -7.06
C LYS A 297 20.50 -13.89 -8.25
N ALA A 298 20.07 -14.25 -9.46
CA ALA A 298 20.86 -14.00 -10.67
C ALA A 298 21.03 -12.49 -10.90
N ALA A 299 19.96 -11.69 -10.70
CA ALA A 299 20.03 -10.24 -10.80
C ALA A 299 20.96 -9.64 -9.73
N ALA A 300 20.91 -10.09 -8.49
CA ALA A 300 21.84 -9.66 -7.44
C ALA A 300 23.30 -10.00 -7.77
N THR A 301 23.55 -11.17 -8.34
CA THR A 301 24.90 -11.57 -8.83
C THR A 301 25.35 -10.65 -9.96
N ALA A 302 24.47 -10.35 -10.93
CA ALA A 302 24.79 -9.39 -12.00
C ALA A 302 25.16 -8.02 -11.43
N VAL A 303 24.41 -7.52 -10.41
CA VAL A 303 24.73 -6.25 -9.73
C VAL A 303 26.11 -6.29 -9.08
N LYS A 304 26.51 -7.40 -8.46
CA LYS A 304 27.85 -7.57 -7.87
C LYS A 304 28.94 -7.50 -8.95
N VAL A 305 28.70 -8.04 -10.13
CA VAL A 305 29.68 -8.07 -11.24
C VAL A 305 29.73 -6.76 -12.01
N THR A 306 28.57 -6.22 -12.40
CA THR A 306 28.48 -5.02 -13.26
C THR A 306 28.42 -3.71 -12.47
N GLY A 307 28.15 -3.81 -11.19
CA GLY A 307 27.92 -2.65 -10.31
C GLY A 307 26.51 -2.06 -10.44
N ILE A 308 26.11 -1.28 -9.43
CA ILE A 308 24.78 -0.69 -9.31
C ILE A 308 24.46 0.21 -10.52
N ARG A 309 25.41 1.03 -10.97
CA ARG A 309 25.18 2.00 -12.06
C ARG A 309 24.76 1.31 -13.37
N VAL A 310 25.50 0.30 -13.79
CA VAL A 310 25.19 -0.46 -15.03
C VAL A 310 23.88 -1.20 -14.87
N SER A 311 23.69 -1.91 -13.76
CA SER A 311 22.47 -2.66 -13.48
C SER A 311 21.24 -1.77 -13.47
N ALA A 312 21.32 -0.55 -12.93
CA ALA A 312 20.23 0.42 -12.90
C ALA A 312 19.75 0.79 -14.32
N TRP A 313 20.68 1.04 -15.24
CA TRP A 313 20.32 1.34 -16.64
C TRP A 313 19.72 0.14 -17.38
N LEU A 314 20.23 -1.06 -17.12
CA LEU A 314 19.66 -2.29 -17.69
C LEU A 314 18.23 -2.53 -17.19
N LEU A 315 18.01 -2.40 -15.89
CA LEU A 315 16.68 -2.54 -15.29
C LEU A 315 15.71 -1.47 -15.79
N LEU A 316 16.15 -0.23 -15.97
CA LEU A 316 15.32 0.82 -16.55
C LEU A 316 14.94 0.49 -18.00
N GLY A 317 15.88 -0.01 -18.80
CA GLY A 317 15.62 -0.49 -20.16
C GLY A 317 14.54 -1.58 -20.17
N MET A 318 14.67 -2.60 -19.33
CA MET A 318 13.69 -3.68 -19.18
C MET A 318 12.30 -3.15 -18.76
N LYS A 319 12.23 -2.24 -17.78
CA LYS A 319 10.96 -1.60 -17.37
C LYS A 319 10.30 -0.85 -18.54
N ARG A 320 11.07 -0.12 -19.34
CA ARG A 320 10.57 0.61 -20.53
C ARG A 320 10.00 -0.34 -21.60
N VAL A 321 10.69 -1.44 -21.87
CA VAL A 321 10.21 -2.48 -22.81
C VAL A 321 8.92 -3.10 -22.29
N LYS A 322 8.87 -3.51 -21.01
CA LYS A 322 7.66 -4.10 -20.38
C LYS A 322 6.47 -3.13 -20.45
N ARG A 323 6.69 -1.82 -20.20
CA ARG A 323 5.65 -0.79 -20.31
C ARG A 323 5.14 -0.63 -21.76
N ARG A 324 6.03 -0.69 -22.77
CA ARG A 324 5.65 -0.63 -24.19
C ARG A 324 4.81 -1.85 -24.60
N VAL A 325 5.23 -3.05 -24.22
CA VAL A 325 4.50 -4.29 -24.52
C VAL A 325 3.11 -4.26 -23.86
N ARG A 326 3.01 -3.79 -22.61
CA ARG A 326 1.75 -3.70 -21.88
C ARG A 326 0.80 -2.66 -22.52
N ARG A 327 1.31 -1.48 -22.93
CA ARG A 327 0.54 -0.50 -23.71
C ARG A 327 0.06 -1.06 -25.03
N HIS A 328 0.90 -1.78 -25.74
CA HIS A 328 0.53 -2.39 -27.02
C HIS A 328 -0.58 -3.43 -26.85
N ARG A 329 -0.51 -4.28 -25.82
CA ARG A 329 -1.56 -5.24 -25.50
C ARG A 329 -2.88 -4.54 -25.10
N GLN A 330 -2.84 -3.43 -24.38
CA GLN A 330 -4.03 -2.66 -24.04
C GLN A 330 -4.68 -1.96 -25.23
N LEU A 331 -3.88 -1.48 -26.19
CA LEU A 331 -4.36 -0.81 -27.40
C LEU A 331 -4.87 -1.80 -28.47
N TYR A 332 -4.31 -3.00 -28.54
CA TYR A 332 -4.60 -3.95 -29.61
C TYR A 332 -5.21 -5.28 -29.13
N GLY A 333 -5.23 -5.55 -27.83
CA GLY A 333 -5.83 -6.75 -27.23
C GLY A 333 -7.35 -6.73 -27.10
N ASN A 334 -8.00 -5.57 -27.25
CA ASN A 334 -9.46 -5.42 -27.15
C ASN A 334 -10.21 -5.64 -28.47
N THR A 335 -9.57 -6.18 -29.52
CA THR A 335 -10.23 -6.46 -30.79
C THR A 335 -10.69 -7.90 -30.97
N ALA A 336 -10.57 -8.76 -29.95
CA ALA A 336 -11.05 -10.13 -30.00
C ALA A 336 -11.99 -10.43 -28.79
N GLY A 337 -13.29 -10.28 -29.03
CA GLY A 337 -14.34 -10.97 -28.26
C GLY A 337 -15.03 -10.16 -27.16
N HIS A 338 -16.15 -9.53 -27.46
CA HIS A 338 -17.50 -10.01 -27.19
C HIS A 338 -18.50 -9.09 -27.87
N ARG A 339 -18.98 -9.49 -29.04
CA ARG A 339 -20.35 -9.26 -29.49
C ARG A 339 -21.11 -10.57 -29.13
N VAL A 340 -21.94 -10.55 -28.16
CA VAL A 340 -23.32 -11.07 -28.13
C VAL A 340 -24.02 -10.35 -26.99
#